data_6aac611bfeb4929479c3132f57b770de
#
_entry.id   6aac611bfeb4929479c3132f57b770de
#
_cell.length_a   1.000
_cell.length_b   1.000
_cell.length_c   1.000
_cell.angle_alpha   90.00
_cell.angle_beta   90.00
_cell.angle_gamma   90.00
#
_symmetry.space_group_name_H-M   'P 1'
#
loop_
_entity.id
_entity.type
_entity.pdbx_description
1 polymer ?
#
loop_
_entity_poly.entity_id
_entity_poly.type
_entity_poly.pdbx_seq_one_letter_code
_entity_poly.pdbx_strand_id
1 'polypeptide(L)'
;MDARVQVYSDKMQKAFEFLEADFAAIRAGRANPHVLDKLRVDYYGTPTPIQQVGNVTVPEARIIQIAPWEKSLIKEIEKAIMTSDIGINPSNDGSVIRLVFPELTEERRKDLVKEVKKKGEEGKVAIRNIRRDGNDAFKKLAKSEVSEDEIKGLEDDLQKLTDKYVKDIDALIDSKSKEIMTV
;
A
#
# COMPACT_ATOMS: atom_id res chain seq x y z
N MET A 1 21.44 -7.61 -18.10
CA MET A 1 21.71 -7.67 -16.63
C MET A 1 22.15 -9.10 -16.31
N ASP A 2 23.19 -9.26 -15.54
CA ASP A 2 23.66 -10.59 -15.12
C ASP A 2 22.60 -11.30 -14.26
N ALA A 3 22.41 -12.61 -14.46
CA ALA A 3 21.40 -13.38 -13.74
C ALA A 3 21.60 -13.35 -12.21
N ARG A 4 22.84 -13.25 -11.75
CA ARG A 4 23.17 -13.13 -10.32
C ARG A 4 22.73 -11.81 -9.73
N VAL A 5 22.79 -10.72 -10.49
CA VAL A 5 22.27 -9.40 -10.10
C VAL A 5 20.75 -9.36 -10.19
N GLN A 6 20.16 -10.06 -11.18
CA GLN A 6 18.71 -10.09 -11.38
C GLN A 6 17.96 -10.59 -10.15
N VAL A 7 18.49 -11.58 -9.43
CA VAL A 7 17.87 -12.09 -8.20
C VAL A 7 17.66 -10.97 -7.16
N TYR A 8 18.63 -10.08 -7.03
CA TYR A 8 18.54 -8.94 -6.09
C TYR A 8 17.70 -7.81 -6.64
N SER A 9 17.71 -7.59 -7.96
CA SER A 9 16.79 -6.69 -8.63
C SER A 9 15.34 -7.06 -8.36
N ASP A 10 15.00 -8.34 -8.48
CA ASP A 10 13.64 -8.84 -8.21
C ASP A 10 13.23 -8.67 -6.73
N LYS A 11 14.17 -8.86 -5.81
CA LYS A 11 13.93 -8.59 -4.38
C LYS A 11 13.70 -7.10 -4.11
N MET A 12 14.50 -6.22 -4.72
CA MET A 12 14.33 -4.77 -4.60
C MET A 12 13.01 -4.31 -5.20
N GLN A 13 12.62 -4.87 -6.35
CA GLN A 13 11.34 -4.59 -6.99
C GLN A 13 10.16 -4.96 -6.07
N LYS A 14 10.18 -6.14 -5.48
CA LYS A 14 9.14 -6.57 -4.52
C LYS A 14 9.08 -5.68 -3.29
N ALA A 15 10.23 -5.26 -2.76
CA ALA A 15 10.28 -4.34 -1.63
C ALA A 15 9.69 -2.96 -1.98
N PHE A 16 9.94 -2.47 -3.18
CA PHE A 16 9.39 -1.23 -3.70
C PHE A 16 7.87 -1.34 -3.91
N GLU A 17 7.38 -2.40 -4.53
CA GLU A 17 5.95 -2.66 -4.74
C GLU A 17 5.19 -2.76 -3.41
N PHE A 18 5.81 -3.38 -2.40
CA PHE A 18 5.24 -3.43 -1.06
C PHE A 18 5.09 -2.03 -0.45
N LEU A 19 6.09 -1.18 -0.61
CA LEU A 19 6.03 0.21 -0.15
C LEU A 19 4.98 1.03 -0.92
N GLU A 20 4.85 0.82 -2.24
CA GLU A 20 3.80 1.46 -3.04
C GLU A 20 2.40 1.07 -2.54
N ALA A 21 2.19 -0.22 -2.24
CA ALA A 21 0.93 -0.72 -1.69
C ALA A 21 0.65 -0.12 -0.30
N ASP A 22 1.67 -0.01 0.56
CA ASP A 22 1.56 0.65 1.86
C ASP A 22 1.16 2.12 1.73
N PHE A 23 1.75 2.84 0.78
CA PHE A 23 1.42 4.24 0.54
C PHE A 23 0.03 4.42 -0.06
N ALA A 24 -0.40 3.51 -0.93
CA ALA A 24 -1.76 3.51 -1.48
C ALA A 24 -2.83 3.31 -0.39
N ALA A 25 -2.50 2.57 0.67
CA ALA A 25 -3.40 2.37 1.81
C ALA A 25 -3.52 3.62 2.71
N ILE A 26 -2.57 4.56 2.65
CA ILE A 26 -2.62 5.83 3.41
C ILE A 26 -3.60 6.77 2.72
N ARG A 27 -4.66 7.13 3.45
CA ARG A 27 -5.72 7.99 2.92
C ARG A 27 -5.30 9.46 2.94
N ALA A 28 -5.38 10.08 1.77
CA ALA A 28 -5.15 11.52 1.59
C ALA A 28 -6.46 12.33 1.59
N GLY A 29 -7.40 12.02 2.48
CA GLY A 29 -8.69 12.72 2.57
C GLY A 29 -9.76 12.23 1.59
N ARG A 30 -9.46 11.29 0.70
CA ARG A 30 -10.43 10.65 -0.19
C ARG A 30 -10.92 9.34 0.39
N ALA A 31 -12.20 9.08 0.22
CA ALA A 31 -12.79 7.78 0.56
C ALA A 31 -12.23 6.70 -0.38
N ASN A 32 -11.68 5.63 0.21
CA ASN A 32 -11.15 4.49 -0.54
C ASN A 32 -12.04 3.27 -0.32
N PRO A 33 -12.70 2.72 -1.36
CA PRO A 33 -13.58 1.57 -1.23
C PRO A 33 -12.85 0.30 -0.74
N HIS A 34 -11.55 0.21 -0.89
CA HIS A 34 -10.74 -0.90 -0.37
C HIS A 34 -10.78 -1.06 1.16
N VAL A 35 -11.26 -0.06 1.89
CA VAL A 35 -11.50 -0.21 3.34
C VAL A 35 -12.56 -1.26 3.67
N LEU A 36 -13.40 -1.58 2.70
CA LEU A 36 -14.47 -2.57 2.82
C LEU A 36 -14.00 -4.00 2.48
N ASP A 37 -12.81 -4.18 1.94
CA ASP A 37 -12.33 -5.48 1.43
C ASP A 37 -12.27 -6.57 2.51
N LYS A 38 -12.00 -6.19 3.75
CA LYS A 38 -11.93 -7.11 4.89
C LYS A 38 -13.28 -7.39 5.55
N LEU A 39 -14.31 -6.63 5.20
CA LEU A 39 -15.62 -6.79 5.80
C LEU A 39 -16.33 -8.00 5.21
N ARG A 40 -17.04 -8.71 6.09
CA ARG A 40 -17.91 -9.81 5.72
C ARG A 40 -19.31 -9.54 6.26
N VAL A 41 -20.29 -9.73 5.40
CA VAL A 41 -21.69 -9.57 5.70
C VAL A 41 -22.33 -10.95 5.81
N ASP A 42 -23.18 -11.14 6.79
CA ASP A 42 -23.98 -12.38 6.87
C ASP A 42 -25.01 -12.38 5.74
N TYR A 43 -24.78 -13.25 4.76
CA TYR A 43 -25.69 -13.50 3.64
C TYR A 43 -26.23 -14.92 3.74
N TYR A 44 -27.45 -15.04 4.27
CA TYR A 44 -28.09 -16.34 4.53
C TYR A 44 -27.21 -17.34 5.31
N GLY A 45 -26.57 -16.83 6.36
CA GLY A 45 -25.69 -17.64 7.23
C GLY A 45 -24.26 -17.82 6.70
N THR A 46 -23.92 -17.22 5.56
CA THR A 46 -22.59 -17.31 4.97
C THR A 46 -21.88 -15.95 4.99
N PRO A 47 -20.70 -15.81 5.62
CA PRO A 47 -19.91 -14.59 5.55
C PRO A 47 -19.49 -14.28 4.11
N THR A 48 -19.97 -13.19 3.57
CA THR A 48 -19.81 -12.81 2.15
C THR A 48 -19.17 -11.41 2.03
N PRO A 49 -18.22 -11.18 1.12
CA PRO A 49 -17.67 -9.86 0.86
C PRO A 49 -18.76 -8.87 0.41
N ILE A 50 -18.65 -7.60 0.83
CA ILE A 50 -19.64 -6.57 0.49
C ILE A 50 -19.81 -6.41 -1.02
N GLN A 51 -18.74 -6.53 -1.78
CA GLN A 51 -18.77 -6.41 -3.24
C GLN A 51 -19.62 -7.48 -3.94
N GLN A 52 -19.87 -8.59 -3.27
CA GLN A 52 -20.71 -9.68 -3.78
C GLN A 52 -22.20 -9.52 -3.44
N VAL A 53 -22.54 -8.66 -2.49
CA VAL A 53 -23.93 -8.42 -2.03
C VAL A 53 -24.46 -7.06 -2.43
N GLY A 54 -23.64 -6.20 -3.03
CA GLY A 54 -24.03 -4.89 -3.47
C GLY A 54 -23.01 -4.21 -4.37
N ASN A 55 -23.42 -3.09 -4.95
CA ASN A 55 -22.54 -2.23 -5.74
C ASN A 55 -21.91 -1.16 -4.84
N VAL A 56 -20.60 -1.05 -4.85
CA VAL A 56 -19.82 -0.06 -4.09
C VAL A 56 -19.36 1.04 -5.04
N THR A 57 -19.74 2.28 -4.78
CA THR A 57 -19.37 3.45 -5.56
C THR A 57 -18.83 4.55 -4.66
N VAL A 58 -18.09 5.49 -5.24
CA VAL A 58 -17.59 6.71 -4.59
C VAL A 58 -18.16 7.91 -5.35
N PRO A 59 -19.42 8.34 -5.07
CA PRO A 59 -20.05 9.43 -5.79
C PRO A 59 -19.38 10.78 -5.54
N GLU A 60 -18.78 10.96 -4.37
CA GLU A 60 -18.03 12.15 -3.98
C GLU A 60 -16.75 11.77 -3.27
N ALA A 61 -15.78 12.68 -3.22
CA ALA A 61 -14.43 12.41 -2.71
C ALA A 61 -14.37 11.78 -1.30
N ARG A 62 -15.38 12.06 -0.47
CA ARG A 62 -15.44 11.60 0.93
C ARG A 62 -16.61 10.68 1.25
N ILE A 63 -17.34 10.24 0.24
CA ILE A 63 -18.52 9.39 0.42
C ILE A 63 -18.34 8.07 -0.29
N ILE A 64 -18.47 6.97 0.45
CA ILE A 64 -18.66 5.64 -0.12
C ILE A 64 -20.13 5.30 -0.06
N GLN A 65 -20.70 4.90 -1.19
CA GLN A 65 -22.07 4.47 -1.31
C GLN A 65 -22.13 2.98 -1.62
N ILE A 66 -22.92 2.26 -0.85
CA ILE A 66 -23.17 0.82 -1.03
C ILE A 66 -24.64 0.66 -1.40
N ALA A 67 -24.91 0.15 -2.59
CA ALA A 67 -26.24 -0.19 -3.06
C ALA A 67 -26.41 -1.72 -3.03
N PRO A 68 -27.03 -2.29 -1.99
CA PRO A 68 -27.20 -3.73 -1.90
C PRO A 68 -28.18 -4.23 -2.97
N TRP A 69 -27.95 -5.44 -3.45
CA TRP A 69 -28.84 -6.10 -4.41
C TRP A 69 -30.24 -6.36 -3.80
N GLU A 70 -30.25 -6.64 -2.51
CA GLU A 70 -31.47 -6.88 -1.74
C GLU A 70 -31.58 -5.87 -0.59
N LYS A 71 -32.70 -5.18 -0.47
CA LYS A 71 -32.93 -4.20 0.60
C LYS A 71 -32.87 -4.80 2.02
N SER A 72 -33.16 -6.07 2.15
CA SER A 72 -33.07 -6.80 3.42
C SER A 72 -31.64 -6.84 3.99
N LEU A 73 -30.60 -6.70 3.13
CA LEU A 73 -29.21 -6.73 3.53
C LEU A 73 -28.72 -5.40 4.13
N ILE A 74 -29.47 -4.31 4.06
CA ILE A 74 -29.06 -3.00 4.57
C ILE A 74 -28.66 -3.10 6.04
N LYS A 75 -29.48 -3.73 6.87
CA LYS A 75 -29.21 -3.87 8.30
C LYS A 75 -27.96 -4.72 8.60
N GLU A 76 -27.77 -5.79 7.85
CA GLU A 76 -26.61 -6.65 8.02
C GLU A 76 -25.30 -5.97 7.58
N ILE A 77 -25.36 -5.18 6.50
CA ILE A 77 -24.23 -4.38 6.04
C ILE A 77 -23.89 -3.29 7.04
N GLU A 78 -24.87 -2.55 7.55
CA GLU A 78 -24.66 -1.55 8.60
C GLU A 78 -24.04 -2.15 9.85
N LYS A 79 -24.55 -3.29 10.29
CA LYS A 79 -24.02 -4.01 11.45
C LYS A 79 -22.55 -4.41 11.24
N ALA A 80 -22.21 -4.94 10.06
CA ALA A 80 -20.85 -5.31 9.73
C ALA A 80 -19.91 -4.09 9.77
N ILE A 81 -20.35 -2.94 9.27
CA ILE A 81 -19.58 -1.69 9.30
C ILE A 81 -19.41 -1.18 10.73
N MET A 82 -20.45 -1.17 11.53
CA MET A 82 -20.43 -0.67 12.90
C MET A 82 -19.55 -1.52 13.82
N THR A 83 -19.43 -2.81 13.57
CA THR A 83 -18.57 -3.73 14.34
C THR A 83 -17.13 -3.79 13.83
N SER A 84 -16.83 -3.09 12.74
CA SER A 84 -15.50 -3.04 12.12
C SER A 84 -14.64 -1.90 12.68
N ASP A 85 -13.34 -1.92 12.33
CA ASP A 85 -12.34 -0.92 12.72
C ASP A 85 -12.42 0.39 11.89
N ILE A 86 -13.38 0.51 10.97
CA ILE A 86 -13.49 1.67 10.07
C ILE A 86 -13.73 2.96 10.86
N GLY A 87 -14.46 2.89 11.98
CA GLY A 87 -14.69 4.03 12.86
C GLY A 87 -15.65 5.09 12.27
N ILE A 88 -16.48 4.72 11.30
CA ILE A 88 -17.47 5.59 10.64
C ILE A 88 -18.85 4.99 10.81
N ASN A 89 -19.78 5.82 11.26
CA ASN A 89 -21.17 5.41 11.39
C ASN A 89 -21.86 5.44 10.02
N PRO A 90 -22.42 4.31 9.54
CA PRO A 90 -23.17 4.29 8.29
C PRO A 90 -24.51 5.01 8.44
N SER A 91 -24.97 5.62 7.38
CA SER A 91 -26.34 6.11 7.23
C SER A 91 -27.01 5.47 6.02
N ASN A 92 -28.33 5.30 6.05
CA ASN A 92 -29.07 4.76 4.92
C ASN A 92 -30.34 5.58 4.65
N ASP A 93 -30.82 5.53 3.41
CA ASP A 93 -32.06 6.13 2.97
C ASP A 93 -33.16 5.08 2.64
N GLY A 94 -32.96 3.84 3.07
CA GLY A 94 -33.81 2.68 2.76
C GLY A 94 -33.47 1.97 1.44
N SER A 95 -32.54 2.51 0.65
CA SER A 95 -32.11 1.93 -0.63
C SER A 95 -30.60 1.76 -0.71
N VAL A 96 -29.85 2.73 -0.21
CA VAL A 96 -28.38 2.73 -0.22
C VAL A 96 -27.82 3.10 1.15
N ILE A 97 -26.63 2.62 1.42
CA ILE A 97 -25.87 2.94 2.63
C ILE A 97 -24.76 3.92 2.24
N ARG A 98 -24.61 4.99 3.00
CA ARG A 98 -23.56 5.99 2.80
C ARG A 98 -22.60 6.03 3.99
N LEU A 99 -21.32 6.06 3.67
CA LEU A 99 -20.23 6.28 4.60
C LEU A 99 -19.60 7.64 4.30
N VAL A 100 -19.77 8.60 5.19
CA VAL A 100 -19.19 9.95 5.06
C VAL A 100 -17.91 10.00 5.87
N PHE A 101 -16.78 10.15 5.18
CA PHE A 101 -15.46 10.29 5.81
C PHE A 101 -15.22 11.75 6.19
N PRO A 102 -14.75 12.04 7.42
CA PRO A 102 -14.45 13.40 7.84
C PRO A 102 -13.27 13.97 7.05
N GLU A 103 -13.22 15.30 6.92
CA GLU A 103 -12.05 15.99 6.39
C GLU A 103 -10.83 15.74 7.27
N LEU A 104 -9.67 15.59 6.62
CA LEU A 104 -8.41 15.55 7.36
C LEU A 104 -8.10 16.97 7.89
N THR A 105 -7.85 17.07 9.20
CA THR A 105 -7.30 18.30 9.79
C THR A 105 -5.88 18.54 9.30
N GLU A 106 -5.41 19.80 9.33
CA GLU A 106 -4.02 20.12 8.96
C GLU A 106 -3.01 19.36 9.84
N GLU A 107 -3.31 19.21 11.13
CA GLU A 107 -2.49 18.43 12.06
C GLU A 107 -2.41 16.95 11.61
N ARG A 108 -3.54 16.34 11.29
CA ARG A 108 -3.57 14.95 10.83
C ARG A 108 -2.83 14.76 9.50
N ARG A 109 -2.91 15.71 8.59
CA ARG A 109 -2.13 15.70 7.34
C ARG A 109 -0.63 15.71 7.61
N LYS A 110 -0.17 16.56 8.53
CA LYS A 110 1.24 16.60 8.95
C LYS A 110 1.70 15.28 9.56
N ASP A 111 0.87 14.65 10.37
CA ASP A 111 1.18 13.35 10.97
C ASP A 111 1.27 12.26 9.90
N LEU A 112 0.37 12.25 8.93
CA LEU A 112 0.42 11.31 7.80
C LEU A 112 1.68 11.50 6.95
N VAL A 113 2.11 12.74 6.71
CA VAL A 113 3.37 13.01 6.01
C VAL A 113 4.57 12.48 6.79
N LYS A 114 4.58 12.60 8.11
CA LYS A 114 5.64 12.01 8.96
C LYS A 114 5.64 10.49 8.85
N GLU A 115 4.47 9.87 8.84
CA GLU A 115 4.31 8.42 8.67
C GLU A 115 4.83 7.96 7.30
N VAL A 116 4.50 8.67 6.23
CA VAL A 116 5.01 8.40 4.87
C VAL A 116 6.52 8.48 4.83
N LYS A 117 7.12 9.52 5.41
CA LYS A 117 8.58 9.68 5.48
C LYS A 117 9.23 8.54 6.24
N LYS A 118 8.68 8.17 7.39
CA LYS A 118 9.18 7.05 8.20
C LYS A 118 9.16 5.75 7.43
N LYS A 119 8.02 5.40 6.84
CA LYS A 119 7.89 4.18 6.03
C LYS A 119 8.82 4.19 4.81
N GLY A 120 9.00 5.34 4.17
CA GLY A 120 9.94 5.52 3.08
C GLY A 120 11.39 5.26 3.50
N GLU A 121 11.82 5.78 4.66
CA GLU A 121 13.16 5.48 5.20
C GLU A 121 13.33 4.00 5.53
N GLU A 122 12.34 3.35 6.10
CA GLU A 122 12.34 1.89 6.34
C GLU A 122 12.47 1.12 5.01
N GLY A 123 11.78 1.56 3.97
CA GLY A 123 11.92 1.01 2.61
C GLY A 123 13.33 1.15 2.05
N LYS A 124 13.97 2.31 2.21
CA LYS A 124 15.38 2.51 1.79
C LYS A 124 16.35 1.62 2.58
N VAL A 125 16.10 1.41 3.86
CA VAL A 125 16.88 0.47 4.68
C VAL A 125 16.74 -0.95 4.13
N ALA A 126 15.53 -1.38 3.76
CA ALA A 126 15.32 -2.69 3.15
C ALA A 126 16.10 -2.84 1.84
N ILE A 127 16.09 -1.83 0.96
CA ILE A 127 16.87 -1.83 -0.29
C ILE A 127 18.38 -1.95 -0.01
N ARG A 128 18.89 -1.20 0.97
CA ARG A 128 20.31 -1.26 1.35
C ARG A 128 20.71 -2.60 1.95
N ASN A 129 19.80 -3.25 2.69
CA ASN A 129 20.05 -4.59 3.22
C ASN A 129 20.11 -5.63 2.08
N ILE A 130 19.23 -5.55 1.09
CA ILE A 130 19.27 -6.42 -0.09
C ILE A 130 20.61 -6.23 -0.84
N ARG A 131 21.07 -5.00 -1.01
CA ARG A 131 22.41 -4.73 -1.58
C ARG A 131 23.52 -5.39 -0.77
N ARG A 132 23.48 -5.27 0.56
CA ARG A 132 24.49 -5.87 1.45
C ARG A 132 24.53 -7.38 1.27
N ASP A 133 23.37 -8.03 1.28
CA ASP A 133 23.25 -9.47 1.07
C ASP A 133 23.82 -9.89 -0.29
N GLY A 134 23.57 -9.11 -1.34
CA GLY A 134 24.11 -9.34 -2.67
C GLY A 134 25.64 -9.21 -2.72
N ASN A 135 26.18 -8.14 -2.15
CA ASN A 135 27.63 -7.94 -2.08
C ASN A 135 28.32 -9.06 -1.30
N ASP A 136 27.72 -9.51 -0.19
CA ASP A 136 28.27 -10.62 0.59
C ASP A 136 28.25 -11.94 -0.20
N ALA A 137 27.20 -12.16 -1.00
CA ALA A 137 27.12 -13.31 -1.89
C ALA A 137 28.17 -13.23 -3.00
N PHE A 138 28.36 -12.05 -3.62
CA PHE A 138 29.37 -11.88 -4.69
C PHE A 138 30.80 -12.05 -4.18
N LYS A 139 31.12 -11.56 -2.99
CA LYS A 139 32.43 -11.77 -2.37
C LYS A 139 32.73 -13.25 -2.13
N LYS A 140 31.74 -14.07 -1.86
CA LYS A 140 31.92 -15.52 -1.72
C LYS A 140 32.32 -16.19 -3.04
N LEU A 141 31.97 -15.60 -4.18
CA LEU A 141 32.35 -16.10 -5.51
C LEU A 141 33.86 -16.03 -5.76
N ALA A 142 34.58 -15.17 -5.04
CA ALA A 142 36.05 -15.14 -5.10
C ALA A 142 36.72 -16.49 -4.74
N LYS A 143 35.99 -17.36 -4.03
CA LYS A 143 36.43 -18.71 -3.68
C LYS A 143 36.21 -19.75 -4.79
N SER A 144 35.51 -19.38 -5.89
CA SER A 144 35.05 -20.27 -6.96
C SER A 144 35.48 -19.77 -8.34
N GLU A 145 36.74 -19.52 -8.58
CA GLU A 145 37.35 -19.19 -9.89
C GLU A 145 36.74 -17.96 -10.62
N VAL A 146 35.97 -17.13 -9.93
CA VAL A 146 35.42 -15.86 -10.48
C VAL A 146 36.43 -14.76 -10.27
N SER A 147 36.76 -13.99 -11.31
CA SER A 147 37.75 -12.92 -11.22
C SER A 147 37.32 -11.77 -10.33
N GLU A 148 38.27 -11.07 -9.71
CA GLU A 148 37.96 -9.87 -8.89
C GLU A 148 37.29 -8.78 -9.72
N ASP A 149 37.66 -8.62 -10.99
CA ASP A 149 37.05 -7.63 -11.89
C ASP A 149 35.61 -7.96 -12.18
N GLU A 150 35.26 -9.24 -12.35
CA GLU A 150 33.89 -9.69 -12.53
C GLU A 150 33.03 -9.43 -11.26
N ILE A 151 33.58 -9.75 -10.09
CA ILE A 151 32.92 -9.49 -8.80
C ILE A 151 32.65 -7.99 -8.65
N LYS A 152 33.63 -7.15 -8.93
CA LYS A 152 33.50 -5.70 -8.87
C LYS A 152 32.42 -5.19 -9.85
N GLY A 153 32.36 -5.75 -11.06
CA GLY A 153 31.30 -5.44 -12.02
C GLY A 153 29.90 -5.77 -11.49
N LEU A 154 29.73 -6.90 -10.81
CA LEU A 154 28.47 -7.27 -10.17
C LEU A 154 28.08 -6.33 -9.02
N GLU A 155 29.08 -5.96 -8.19
CA GLU A 155 28.87 -4.99 -7.09
C GLU A 155 28.50 -3.61 -7.62
N ASP A 156 29.14 -3.14 -8.70
CA ASP A 156 28.83 -1.85 -9.35
C ASP A 156 27.42 -1.84 -9.95
N ASP A 157 26.99 -2.93 -10.60
CA ASP A 157 25.65 -3.04 -11.14
C ASP A 157 24.59 -3.07 -10.04
N LEU A 158 24.86 -3.78 -8.94
CA LEU A 158 23.97 -3.80 -7.79
C LEU A 158 23.90 -2.44 -7.09
N GLN A 159 25.00 -1.68 -7.07
CA GLN A 159 25.02 -0.32 -6.54
C GLN A 159 24.15 0.62 -7.39
N LYS A 160 24.26 0.55 -8.72
CA LYS A 160 23.40 1.34 -9.63
C LYS A 160 21.91 1.05 -9.41
N LEU A 161 21.54 -0.22 -9.22
CA LEU A 161 20.17 -0.60 -8.90
C LEU A 161 19.72 -0.04 -7.56
N THR A 162 20.57 -0.11 -6.54
CA THR A 162 20.30 0.47 -5.22
C THR A 162 20.02 1.95 -5.31
N ASP A 163 20.89 2.69 -6.02
CA ASP A 163 20.75 4.14 -6.18
C ASP A 163 19.46 4.50 -6.93
N LYS A 164 19.09 3.70 -7.94
CA LYS A 164 17.82 3.85 -8.65
C LYS A 164 16.63 3.69 -7.71
N TYR A 165 16.54 2.59 -6.97
CA TYR A 165 15.41 2.33 -6.09
C TYR A 165 15.33 3.33 -4.93
N VAL A 166 16.46 3.77 -4.37
CA VAL A 166 16.47 4.83 -3.36
C VAL A 166 15.90 6.13 -3.92
N LYS A 167 16.28 6.49 -5.14
CA LYS A 167 15.74 7.68 -5.83
C LYS A 167 14.24 7.53 -6.13
N ASP A 168 13.80 6.35 -6.56
CA ASP A 168 12.40 6.06 -6.84
C ASP A 168 11.56 6.14 -5.55
N ILE A 169 12.10 5.67 -4.42
CA ILE A 169 11.46 5.80 -3.09
C ILE A 169 11.37 7.27 -2.68
N ASP A 170 12.40 8.08 -2.88
CA ASP A 170 12.36 9.52 -2.59
C ASP A 170 11.27 10.22 -3.42
N ALA A 171 11.16 9.88 -4.70
CA ALA A 171 10.10 10.41 -5.57
C ALA A 171 8.70 9.97 -5.09
N LEU A 172 8.57 8.73 -4.62
CA LEU A 172 7.31 8.21 -4.07
C LEU A 172 6.91 8.93 -2.78
N ILE A 173 7.86 9.19 -1.88
CA ILE A 173 7.65 9.98 -0.66
C ILE A 173 7.17 11.39 -1.01
N ASP A 174 7.83 12.06 -1.94
CA ASP A 174 7.50 13.43 -2.34
C ASP A 174 6.11 13.50 -2.99
N SER A 175 5.80 12.56 -3.87
CA SER A 175 4.50 12.48 -4.54
C SER A 175 3.37 12.27 -3.53
N LYS A 176 3.53 11.31 -2.62
CA LYS A 176 2.52 11.01 -1.59
C LYS A 176 2.37 12.16 -0.59
N SER A 177 3.46 12.79 -0.20
CA SER A 177 3.43 13.94 0.72
C SER A 177 2.68 15.11 0.10
N LYS A 178 2.90 15.40 -1.19
CA LYS A 178 2.14 16.44 -1.92
C LYS A 178 0.66 16.08 -2.02
N GLU A 179 0.33 14.84 -2.36
CA GLU A 179 -1.05 14.36 -2.40
C GLU A 179 -1.77 14.61 -1.07
N ILE A 180 -1.14 14.26 0.06
CA ILE A 180 -1.72 14.45 1.39
C ILE A 180 -1.93 15.93 1.73
N MET A 181 -1.02 16.80 1.31
CA MET A 181 -1.07 18.23 1.64
C MET A 181 -1.94 19.06 0.70
N THR A 182 -2.31 18.54 -0.46
CA THR A 182 -2.99 19.32 -1.52
C THR A 182 -4.53 19.17 -1.49
N VAL A 183 -5.07 18.27 -0.69
CA VAL A 183 -6.53 17.98 -0.61
C VAL A 183 -7.24 18.94 0.33
#